data_8dec1ac55b9d1c2aa16e6613d8d04a67
#
_entry.id   8dec1ac55b9d1c2aa16e6613d8d04a67
#
_cell.length_a   1.000
_cell.length_b   1.000
_cell.length_c   1.000
_cell.angle_alpha   90.00
_cell.angle_beta   90.00
_cell.angle_gamma   90.00
#
_symmetry.space_group_name_H-M   'P 1'
#
loop_
_entity.id
_entity.type
_entity.pdbx_description
1 polymer ?
#
loop_
_entity_poly.entity_id
_entity_poly.type
_entity_poly.pdbx_seq_one_letter_code
_entity_poly.pdbx_strand_id
1 'polypeptide(L)'
;MANYRKILVAYDGSASARNALAVASHLAKEDKSWIKVLSVLPKYAGDLELVGVSNIKETMEGPGQKLLEEAREIADHEDVHILTNMAQGEPYDKIVHVADDENCDLIVMGRRGTHRLERELVGSVTARVIGYTSIDVLVVPDGTSLSRKNILLATDGSPSCEDAVDRAIDIAKEHGATLTAVSVVYTNDEYLALAPGIVEDLIGKAKEKLAI
;
A
#
# COMPACT_ATOMS: atom_id res chain seq x y z
N MET A 1 18.17 -7.11 7.56
CA MET A 1 16.90 -7.89 7.56
C MET A 1 15.73 -6.93 7.64
N ALA A 2 14.96 -6.84 6.57
CA ALA A 2 13.75 -6.02 6.58
C ALA A 2 12.59 -6.81 7.18
N ASN A 3 12.70 -7.19 8.43
CA ASN A 3 11.63 -7.90 9.13
C ASN A 3 10.64 -6.86 9.66
N TYR A 4 9.50 -6.79 9.04
CA TYR A 4 8.38 -6.03 9.56
C TYR A 4 7.86 -6.69 10.84
N ARG A 5 7.70 -5.90 11.90
CA ARG A 5 7.21 -6.42 13.19
C ARG A 5 5.72 -6.23 13.35
N LYS A 6 5.19 -5.14 12.82
CA LYS A 6 3.80 -4.76 12.98
C LYS A 6 3.22 -4.25 11.66
N ILE A 7 2.29 -5.01 11.14
CA ILE A 7 1.65 -4.77 9.84
C ILE A 7 0.23 -4.24 10.07
N LEU A 8 -0.10 -3.09 9.49
CA LEU A 8 -1.48 -2.62 9.39
C LEU A 8 -2.05 -3.03 8.03
N VAL A 9 -3.19 -3.73 8.04
CA VAL A 9 -3.93 -4.06 6.81
C VAL A 9 -5.19 -3.21 6.74
N ALA A 10 -5.31 -2.36 5.71
CA ALA A 10 -6.53 -1.61 5.44
C ALA A 10 -7.53 -2.48 4.68
N TYR A 11 -8.72 -2.69 5.27
CA TYR A 11 -9.70 -3.66 4.79
C TYR A 11 -11.07 -3.06 4.58
N ASP A 12 -11.57 -3.13 3.34
CA ASP A 12 -12.88 -2.64 2.91
C ASP A 12 -13.76 -3.73 2.28
N GLY A 13 -13.35 -5.01 2.36
CA GLY A 13 -14.06 -6.13 1.76
C GLY A 13 -13.96 -6.22 0.24
N SER A 14 -13.17 -5.39 -0.44
CA SER A 14 -12.92 -5.52 -1.86
C SER A 14 -12.06 -6.76 -2.17
N ALA A 15 -12.13 -7.27 -3.41
CA ALA A 15 -11.31 -8.41 -3.82
C ALA A 15 -9.82 -8.15 -3.62
N SER A 16 -9.34 -6.93 -3.91
CA SER A 16 -7.95 -6.57 -3.69
C SER A 16 -7.60 -6.43 -2.20
N ALA A 17 -8.54 -6.02 -1.32
CA ALA A 17 -8.31 -5.99 0.12
C ALA A 17 -8.24 -7.40 0.72
N ARG A 18 -9.08 -8.33 0.25
CA ARG A 18 -8.97 -9.76 0.62
C ARG A 18 -7.62 -10.33 0.24
N ASN A 19 -7.19 -10.07 -0.99
CA ASN A 19 -5.88 -10.50 -1.47
C ASN A 19 -4.73 -9.85 -0.68
N ALA A 20 -4.86 -8.57 -0.33
CA ALA A 20 -3.90 -7.85 0.51
C ALA A 20 -3.76 -8.49 1.90
N LEU A 21 -4.87 -8.90 2.52
CA LEU A 21 -4.83 -9.59 3.81
C LEU A 21 -4.17 -10.97 3.69
N ALA A 22 -4.47 -11.76 2.64
CA ALA A 22 -3.80 -13.04 2.41
C ALA A 22 -2.28 -12.87 2.23
N VAL A 23 -1.85 -11.89 1.42
CA VAL A 23 -0.42 -11.57 1.25
C VAL A 23 0.22 -11.13 2.57
N ALA A 24 -0.44 -10.26 3.35
CA ALA A 24 0.05 -9.84 4.66
C ALA A 24 0.18 -11.04 5.64
N SER A 25 -0.76 -11.98 5.59
CA SER A 25 -0.71 -13.20 6.40
C SER A 25 0.51 -14.07 6.06
N HIS A 26 0.82 -14.23 4.77
CA HIS A 26 2.05 -14.92 4.37
C HIS A 26 3.32 -14.21 4.86
N LEU A 27 3.39 -12.88 4.71
CA LEU A 27 4.50 -12.09 5.23
C LEU A 27 4.65 -12.26 6.75
N ALA A 28 3.55 -12.19 7.48
CA ALA A 28 3.57 -12.28 8.92
C ALA A 28 4.04 -13.65 9.44
N LYS A 29 3.74 -14.74 8.73
CA LYS A 29 4.26 -16.07 9.05
C LYS A 29 5.78 -16.14 8.89
N GLU A 30 6.30 -15.59 7.80
CA GLU A 30 7.74 -15.58 7.52
C GLU A 30 8.50 -14.72 8.52
N ASP A 31 8.02 -13.49 8.77
CA ASP A 31 8.69 -12.49 9.60
C ASP A 31 8.31 -12.57 11.09
N LYS A 32 7.33 -13.40 11.47
CA LYS A 32 6.71 -13.47 12.81
C LYS A 32 6.12 -12.13 13.24
N SER A 33 5.45 -11.46 12.32
CA SER A 33 4.87 -10.13 12.52
C SER A 33 3.50 -10.21 13.19
N TRP A 34 3.12 -9.09 13.82
CA TRP A 34 1.75 -8.87 14.29
C TRP A 34 0.95 -8.21 13.17
N ILE A 35 -0.28 -8.66 12.96
CA ILE A 35 -1.20 -8.04 12.01
C ILE A 35 -2.32 -7.34 12.77
N LYS A 36 -2.55 -6.07 12.41
CA LYS A 36 -3.75 -5.33 12.76
C LYS A 36 -4.55 -5.05 11.49
N VAL A 37 -5.81 -5.48 11.47
CA VAL A 37 -6.74 -5.18 10.38
C VAL A 37 -7.61 -4.00 10.78
N LEU A 38 -7.60 -2.96 9.96
CA LEU A 38 -8.39 -1.75 10.16
C LEU A 38 -9.44 -1.61 9.06
N SER A 39 -10.71 -1.53 9.47
CA SER A 39 -11.81 -1.10 8.61
C SER A 39 -12.23 0.31 9.00
N VAL A 40 -12.38 1.20 8.02
CA VAL A 40 -12.78 2.59 8.26
C VAL A 40 -14.14 2.84 7.67
N LEU A 41 -15.09 3.19 8.53
CA LEU A 41 -16.41 3.64 8.15
C LEU A 41 -16.37 5.14 7.80
N PRO A 42 -16.80 5.55 6.60
CA PRO A 42 -16.84 6.96 6.25
C PRO A 42 -17.79 7.72 7.17
N LYS A 43 -17.43 8.96 7.53
CA LYS A 43 -18.37 9.86 8.19
C LYS A 43 -19.46 10.25 7.19
N TYR A 44 -20.68 10.01 7.58
CA TYR A 44 -21.80 10.58 6.83
C TYR A 44 -21.93 12.07 7.19
N ALA A 45 -21.83 12.93 6.18
CA ALA A 45 -21.94 14.38 6.34
C ALA A 45 -23.32 14.95 5.93
N GLY A 46 -24.32 14.09 5.71
CA GLY A 46 -25.66 14.51 5.29
C GLY A 46 -26.67 14.49 6.43
N ASP A 47 -27.76 15.25 6.24
CA ASP A 47 -28.87 15.36 7.19
C ASP A 47 -29.83 14.17 6.99
N LEU A 48 -29.43 12.97 7.48
CA LEU A 48 -30.26 11.76 7.38
C LEU A 48 -31.46 11.76 8.38
N GLU A 49 -31.46 12.66 9.37
CA GLU A 49 -32.63 12.89 10.19
C GLU A 49 -33.84 13.33 9.35
N LEU A 50 -33.59 14.06 8.25
CA LEU A 50 -34.60 14.43 7.26
C LEU A 50 -35.20 13.24 6.48
N VAL A 51 -34.55 12.08 6.48
CA VAL A 51 -34.99 10.87 5.74
C VAL A 51 -35.45 9.77 6.71
N GLY A 52 -35.61 10.10 8.01
CA GLY A 52 -36.16 9.18 9.00
C GLY A 52 -35.21 8.07 9.49
N VAL A 53 -33.90 8.17 9.21
CA VAL A 53 -32.90 7.26 9.74
C VAL A 53 -32.31 7.82 11.03
N SER A 54 -32.91 7.45 12.14
CA SER A 54 -32.58 7.99 13.48
C SER A 54 -31.30 7.42 14.10
N ASN A 55 -30.64 6.43 13.49
CA ASN A 55 -29.42 5.82 14.05
C ASN A 55 -28.46 5.27 13.01
N ILE A 56 -27.82 6.19 12.28
CA ILE A 56 -26.86 5.87 11.22
C ILE A 56 -25.67 5.08 11.78
N LYS A 57 -25.23 5.42 12.99
CA LYS A 57 -24.08 4.76 13.61
C LYS A 57 -24.34 3.27 13.77
N GLU A 58 -25.46 2.86 14.32
CA GLU A 58 -25.85 1.45 14.47
C GLU A 58 -26.06 0.77 13.11
N THR A 59 -26.62 1.50 12.12
CA THR A 59 -26.84 0.96 10.77
C THR A 59 -25.53 0.68 10.05
N MET A 60 -24.48 1.45 10.31
CA MET A 60 -23.15 1.29 9.68
C MET A 60 -22.23 0.35 10.46
N GLU A 61 -22.39 0.21 11.78
CA GLU A 61 -21.59 -0.67 12.63
C GLU A 61 -21.77 -2.16 12.24
N GLY A 62 -22.98 -2.59 11.94
CA GLY A 62 -23.26 -3.97 11.54
C GLY A 62 -22.51 -4.44 10.29
N PRO A 63 -22.57 -3.70 9.17
CA PRO A 63 -21.75 -3.99 8.00
C PRO A 63 -20.24 -3.95 8.29
N GLY A 64 -19.77 -2.99 9.09
CA GLY A 64 -18.36 -2.91 9.48
C GLY A 64 -17.88 -4.10 10.30
N GLN A 65 -18.69 -4.59 11.22
CA GLN A 65 -18.40 -5.80 11.99
C GLN A 65 -18.32 -7.05 11.10
N LYS A 66 -19.23 -7.19 10.14
CA LYS A 66 -19.18 -8.30 9.17
C LYS A 66 -17.89 -8.30 8.34
N LEU A 67 -17.40 -7.11 7.95
CA LEU A 67 -16.10 -7.01 7.26
C LEU A 67 -14.95 -7.50 8.14
N LEU A 68 -14.96 -7.19 9.43
CA LEU A 68 -13.93 -7.65 10.35
C LEU A 68 -14.06 -9.14 10.70
N GLU A 69 -15.27 -9.69 10.70
CA GLU A 69 -15.51 -11.14 10.82
C GLU A 69 -14.96 -11.87 9.60
N GLU A 70 -15.27 -11.40 8.39
CA GLU A 70 -14.70 -11.94 7.16
C GLU A 70 -13.16 -11.89 7.17
N ALA A 71 -12.59 -10.78 7.64
CA ALA A 71 -11.13 -10.67 7.75
C ALA A 71 -10.53 -11.71 8.72
N ARG A 72 -11.22 -12.01 9.83
CA ARG A 72 -10.81 -13.08 10.77
C ARG A 72 -10.86 -14.45 10.10
N GLU A 73 -11.94 -14.76 9.38
CA GLU A 73 -12.08 -16.03 8.65
C GLU A 73 -10.93 -16.23 7.64
N ILE A 74 -10.55 -15.16 6.90
CA ILE A 74 -9.42 -15.22 5.98
C ILE A 74 -8.11 -15.49 6.73
N ALA A 75 -7.87 -14.81 7.84
CA ALA A 75 -6.66 -14.98 8.63
C ALA A 75 -6.59 -16.35 9.31
N ASP A 76 -7.72 -16.88 9.79
CA ASP A 76 -7.82 -18.22 10.38
C ASP A 76 -7.55 -19.29 9.32
N HIS A 77 -8.02 -19.11 8.09
CA HIS A 77 -7.68 -19.99 6.96
C HIS A 77 -6.19 -20.02 6.65
N GLU A 78 -5.51 -18.90 6.89
CA GLU A 78 -4.07 -18.75 6.76
C GLU A 78 -3.32 -19.12 8.05
N ASP A 79 -3.97 -19.58 9.11
CA ASP A 79 -3.38 -19.90 10.41
C ASP A 79 -2.58 -18.72 10.99
N VAL A 80 -3.16 -17.53 10.95
CA VAL A 80 -2.57 -16.27 11.46
C VAL A 80 -3.53 -15.55 12.39
N HIS A 81 -3.04 -15.19 13.58
CA HIS A 81 -3.82 -14.38 14.49
C HIS A 81 -3.76 -12.90 14.13
N ILE A 82 -4.91 -12.26 14.04
CA ILE A 82 -5.03 -10.84 13.76
C ILE A 82 -5.75 -10.09 14.87
N LEU A 83 -5.37 -8.83 15.07
CA LEU A 83 -6.17 -7.87 15.82
C LEU A 83 -7.03 -7.07 14.86
N THR A 84 -8.28 -6.84 15.21
CA THR A 84 -9.20 -6.07 14.35
C THR A 84 -9.60 -4.77 15.02
N ASN A 85 -9.68 -3.70 14.25
CA ASN A 85 -10.13 -2.39 14.71
C ASN A 85 -11.08 -1.77 13.67
N MET A 86 -12.06 -1.04 14.16
CA MET A 86 -12.98 -0.24 13.35
C MET A 86 -12.85 1.22 13.74
N ALA A 87 -12.59 2.07 12.77
CA ALA A 87 -12.52 3.52 12.95
C ALA A 87 -13.60 4.22 12.12
N GLN A 88 -13.94 5.46 12.49
CA GLN A 88 -14.86 6.30 11.72
C GLN A 88 -14.18 7.59 11.30
N GLY A 89 -14.27 7.93 10.01
CA GLY A 89 -13.69 9.15 9.45
C GLY A 89 -13.31 9.04 7.98
N GLU A 90 -12.41 9.91 7.55
CA GLU A 90 -11.80 9.82 6.23
C GLU A 90 -10.84 8.63 6.17
N PRO A 91 -11.02 7.67 5.23
CA PRO A 91 -10.27 6.42 5.26
C PRO A 91 -8.74 6.60 5.25
N TYR A 92 -8.20 7.43 4.33
CA TYR A 92 -6.75 7.62 4.26
C TYR A 92 -6.17 8.21 5.55
N ASP A 93 -6.87 9.18 6.15
CA ASP A 93 -6.47 9.86 7.37
C ASP A 93 -6.42 8.88 8.56
N LYS A 94 -7.47 8.06 8.71
CA LYS A 94 -7.54 7.06 9.77
C LYS A 94 -6.50 5.96 9.61
N ILE A 95 -6.22 5.53 8.37
CA ILE A 95 -5.19 4.52 8.10
C ILE A 95 -3.82 5.04 8.53
N VAL A 96 -3.45 6.27 8.11
CA VAL A 96 -2.16 6.87 8.46
C VAL A 96 -2.05 7.07 9.96
N HIS A 97 -3.05 7.72 10.61
CA HIS A 97 -3.00 7.97 12.04
C HIS A 97 -2.92 6.68 12.88
N VAL A 98 -3.72 5.66 12.55
CA VAL A 98 -3.65 4.39 13.29
C VAL A 98 -2.32 3.69 13.09
N ALA A 99 -1.73 3.76 11.89
CA ALA A 99 -0.42 3.18 11.63
C ALA A 99 0.69 3.87 12.43
N ASP A 100 0.65 5.21 12.51
CA ASP A 100 1.60 6.01 13.28
C ASP A 100 1.42 5.78 14.80
N ASP A 101 0.20 5.92 15.32
CA ASP A 101 -0.13 5.76 16.75
C ASP A 101 0.27 4.38 17.29
N GLU A 102 0.10 3.37 16.45
CA GLU A 102 0.42 1.98 16.79
C GLU A 102 1.88 1.61 16.51
N ASN A 103 2.68 2.51 15.94
CA ASN A 103 4.03 2.27 15.49
C ASN A 103 4.11 1.05 14.55
N CYS A 104 3.26 1.02 13.53
CA CYS A 104 3.34 0.05 12.45
C CYS A 104 4.54 0.38 11.55
N ASP A 105 5.17 -0.64 11.00
CA ASP A 105 6.32 -0.49 10.10
C ASP A 105 5.99 -0.88 8.65
N LEU A 106 4.79 -1.41 8.43
CA LEU A 106 4.24 -1.68 7.09
C LEU A 106 2.73 -1.45 7.07
N ILE A 107 2.25 -0.75 6.05
CA ILE A 107 0.83 -0.67 5.69
C ILE A 107 0.60 -1.55 4.45
N VAL A 108 -0.31 -2.51 4.53
CA VAL A 108 -0.70 -3.34 3.39
C VAL A 108 -2.12 -3.00 2.98
N MET A 109 -2.32 -2.74 1.71
CA MET A 109 -3.65 -2.39 1.21
C MET A 109 -3.87 -2.83 -0.24
N GLY A 110 -5.14 -3.03 -0.58
CA GLY A 110 -5.52 -3.35 -1.94
C GLY A 110 -5.22 -2.20 -2.90
N ARG A 111 -4.90 -2.53 -4.15
CA ARG A 111 -4.67 -1.50 -5.18
C ARG A 111 -5.89 -0.62 -5.42
N ARG A 112 -7.11 -1.17 -5.30
CA ARG A 112 -8.39 -0.48 -5.50
C ARG A 112 -9.41 -0.97 -4.48
N GLY A 113 -10.26 -0.07 -3.98
CA GLY A 113 -11.37 -0.40 -3.12
C GLY A 113 -12.63 -0.83 -3.88
N THR A 114 -13.78 -0.79 -3.18
CA THR A 114 -15.10 -1.17 -3.69
C THR A 114 -15.61 -0.27 -4.84
N HIS A 115 -15.17 0.98 -4.90
CA HIS A 115 -15.56 1.93 -5.96
C HIS A 115 -14.58 1.81 -7.13
N ARG A 116 -14.99 1.07 -8.17
CA ARG A 116 -14.18 0.86 -9.37
C ARG A 116 -14.38 2.01 -10.37
N LEU A 117 -13.41 2.92 -10.46
CA LEU A 117 -13.23 3.75 -11.65
C LEU A 117 -12.20 3.04 -12.53
N GLU A 118 -12.61 2.50 -13.67
CA GLU A 118 -11.80 1.64 -14.55
C GLU A 118 -10.49 2.29 -15.06
N ARG A 119 -10.40 3.61 -15.02
CA ARG A 119 -9.26 4.38 -15.55
C ARG A 119 -8.15 4.68 -14.53
N GLU A 120 -8.37 4.46 -13.24
CA GLU A 120 -7.35 4.75 -12.23
C GLU A 120 -6.42 3.55 -12.05
N LEU A 121 -5.11 3.79 -12.13
CA LEU A 121 -4.09 2.78 -11.88
C LEU A 121 -4.08 2.36 -10.40
N VAL A 122 -4.31 3.30 -9.49
CA VAL A 122 -4.33 3.13 -8.03
C VAL A 122 -5.58 3.82 -7.49
N GLY A 123 -6.25 3.22 -6.50
CA GLY A 123 -7.43 3.82 -5.86
C GLY A 123 -7.09 5.10 -5.10
N SER A 124 -8.08 6.00 -4.98
CA SER A 124 -7.89 7.32 -4.36
C SER A 124 -7.43 7.26 -2.90
N VAL A 125 -7.93 6.31 -2.11
CA VAL A 125 -7.48 6.10 -0.72
C VAL A 125 -6.04 5.63 -0.69
N THR A 126 -5.68 4.64 -1.51
CA THR A 126 -4.32 4.10 -1.59
C THR A 126 -3.32 5.17 -2.02
N ALA A 127 -3.64 5.97 -3.04
CA ALA A 127 -2.80 7.06 -3.49
C ALA A 127 -2.58 8.12 -2.39
N ARG A 128 -3.62 8.45 -1.61
CA ARG A 128 -3.50 9.38 -0.49
C ARG A 128 -2.66 8.80 0.65
N VAL A 129 -2.86 7.54 1.03
CA VAL A 129 -2.03 6.89 2.06
C VAL A 129 -0.57 6.97 1.67
N ILE A 130 -0.20 6.59 0.43
CA ILE A 130 1.19 6.70 -0.06
C ILE A 130 1.73 8.13 0.05
N GLY A 131 0.91 9.13 -0.25
CA GLY A 131 1.33 10.53 -0.23
C GLY A 131 1.44 11.17 1.17
N TYR A 132 0.85 10.56 2.20
CA TYR A 132 0.77 11.17 3.54
C TYR A 132 1.46 10.37 4.64
N THR A 133 1.90 9.13 4.37
CA THR A 133 2.62 8.31 5.35
C THR A 133 4.13 8.33 5.10
N SER A 134 4.90 8.17 6.17
CA SER A 134 6.33 7.85 6.12
C SER A 134 6.61 6.36 6.29
N ILE A 135 5.57 5.55 6.51
CA ILE A 135 5.66 4.10 6.69
C ILE A 135 5.67 3.42 5.32
N ASP A 136 6.38 2.31 5.19
CA ASP A 136 6.38 1.49 3.98
C ASP A 136 4.95 1.07 3.59
N VAL A 137 4.59 1.17 2.31
CA VAL A 137 3.26 0.79 1.82
C VAL A 137 3.36 -0.32 0.78
N LEU A 138 2.78 -1.47 1.07
CA LEU A 138 2.62 -2.57 0.12
C LEU A 138 1.24 -2.51 -0.54
N VAL A 139 1.22 -2.24 -1.83
CA VAL A 139 -0.01 -2.20 -2.63
C VAL A 139 -0.21 -3.53 -3.36
N VAL A 140 -1.29 -4.23 -3.05
CA VAL A 140 -1.56 -5.57 -3.58
C VAL A 140 -2.71 -5.52 -4.58
N PRO A 141 -2.49 -5.84 -5.87
CA PRO A 141 -3.55 -6.01 -6.85
C PRO A 141 -4.39 -7.26 -6.55
N ASP A 142 -5.62 -7.27 -7.07
CA ASP A 142 -6.48 -8.46 -7.01
C ASP A 142 -5.87 -9.64 -7.78
N GLY A 143 -6.02 -10.85 -7.24
CA GLY A 143 -5.60 -12.10 -7.87
C GLY A 143 -4.09 -12.25 -8.06
N THR A 144 -3.27 -11.47 -7.34
CA THR A 144 -1.80 -11.57 -7.41
C THR A 144 -1.24 -12.24 -6.17
N SER A 145 -0.14 -12.96 -6.33
CA SER A 145 0.68 -13.47 -5.23
C SER A 145 1.99 -12.68 -5.13
N LEU A 146 2.51 -12.54 -3.93
CA LEU A 146 3.81 -11.91 -3.73
C LEU A 146 4.90 -12.91 -4.13
N SER A 147 5.66 -12.57 -5.18
CA SER A 147 6.87 -13.28 -5.57
C SER A 147 8.06 -12.37 -5.36
N ARG A 148 9.04 -12.83 -4.58
CA ARG A 148 10.27 -12.07 -4.32
C ARG A 148 11.43 -12.52 -5.21
N LYS A 149 11.16 -13.22 -6.32
CA LYS A 149 12.19 -13.72 -7.24
C LYS A 149 12.72 -12.66 -8.20
N ASN A 150 11.85 -11.71 -8.58
CA ASN A 150 12.19 -10.63 -9.49
C ASN A 150 11.72 -9.31 -8.89
N ILE A 151 12.62 -8.39 -8.67
CA ILE A 151 12.36 -7.09 -8.09
C ILE A 151 12.69 -6.02 -9.12
N LEU A 152 11.77 -5.11 -9.38
CA LEU A 152 11.99 -3.92 -10.19
C LEU A 152 12.06 -2.71 -9.26
N LEU A 153 13.23 -2.08 -9.20
CA LEU A 153 13.45 -0.84 -8.48
C LEU A 153 13.33 0.35 -9.42
N ALA A 154 12.34 1.21 -9.21
CA ALA A 154 12.26 2.50 -9.88
C ALA A 154 12.95 3.57 -9.01
N THR A 155 13.97 4.23 -9.56
CA THR A 155 14.72 5.27 -8.85
C THR A 155 15.12 6.40 -9.79
N ASP A 156 15.14 7.63 -9.27
CA ASP A 156 15.69 8.81 -9.95
C ASP A 156 17.12 9.11 -9.47
N GLY A 157 17.65 8.31 -8.56
CA GLY A 157 18.97 8.48 -7.96
C GLY A 157 19.06 9.73 -7.05
N SER A 158 17.92 10.22 -6.54
CA SER A 158 17.90 11.28 -5.54
C SER A 158 18.19 10.73 -4.14
N PRO A 159 18.66 11.56 -3.19
CA PRO A 159 18.83 11.14 -1.80
C PRO A 159 17.54 10.58 -1.16
N SER A 160 16.38 11.03 -1.62
CA SER A 160 15.08 10.54 -1.14
C SER A 160 14.78 9.09 -1.55
N CYS A 161 15.53 8.54 -2.52
CA CYS A 161 15.38 7.15 -2.94
C CYS A 161 16.38 6.20 -2.26
N GLU A 162 17.33 6.69 -1.46
CA GLU A 162 18.38 5.86 -0.84
C GLU A 162 17.78 4.74 0.01
N ASP A 163 16.82 5.04 0.86
CA ASP A 163 16.14 4.04 1.70
C ASP A 163 15.45 2.96 0.85
N ALA A 164 14.83 3.34 -0.27
CA ALA A 164 14.18 2.39 -1.17
C ALA A 164 15.21 1.51 -1.91
N VAL A 165 16.36 2.07 -2.27
CA VAL A 165 17.48 1.34 -2.88
C VAL A 165 18.01 0.30 -1.91
N ASP A 166 18.35 0.72 -0.69
CA ASP A 166 18.87 -0.18 0.35
C ASP A 166 17.87 -1.29 0.68
N ARG A 167 16.60 -0.95 0.80
CA ARG A 167 15.53 -1.92 1.04
C ARG A 167 15.42 -2.95 -0.11
N ALA A 168 15.47 -2.51 -1.36
CA ALA A 168 15.41 -3.39 -2.52
C ALA A 168 16.62 -4.34 -2.58
N ILE A 169 17.81 -3.84 -2.26
CA ILE A 169 19.04 -4.63 -2.19
C ILE A 169 18.94 -5.68 -1.08
N ASP A 170 18.47 -5.31 0.10
CA ASP A 170 18.33 -6.21 1.24
C ASP A 170 17.34 -7.34 0.93
N ILE A 171 16.17 -7.01 0.38
CA ILE A 171 15.17 -8.01 -0.04
C ILE A 171 15.76 -8.94 -1.11
N ALA A 172 16.48 -8.38 -2.09
CA ALA A 172 17.10 -9.18 -3.15
C ALA A 172 18.14 -10.17 -2.58
N LYS A 173 19.01 -9.72 -1.68
CA LYS A 173 20.00 -10.57 -1.02
C LYS A 173 19.37 -11.67 -0.17
N GLU A 174 18.36 -11.32 0.62
CA GLU A 174 17.69 -12.25 1.53
C GLU A 174 16.98 -13.39 0.78
N HIS A 175 16.35 -13.07 -0.36
CA HIS A 175 15.56 -14.04 -1.12
C HIS A 175 16.28 -14.60 -2.36
N GLY A 176 17.55 -14.23 -2.60
CA GLY A 176 18.28 -14.63 -3.80
C GLY A 176 17.59 -14.15 -5.08
N ALA A 177 17.00 -12.96 -5.03
CA ALA A 177 16.21 -12.40 -6.12
C ALA A 177 17.07 -11.69 -7.18
N THR A 178 16.55 -11.62 -8.40
CA THR A 178 17.09 -10.72 -9.42
C THR A 178 16.54 -9.32 -9.19
N LEU A 179 17.44 -8.34 -8.97
CA LEU A 179 17.11 -6.93 -8.86
C LEU A 179 17.39 -6.22 -10.18
N THR A 180 16.38 -5.57 -10.76
CA THR A 180 16.50 -4.71 -11.94
C THR A 180 16.20 -3.28 -11.55
N ALA A 181 17.14 -2.37 -11.74
CA ALA A 181 16.94 -0.95 -11.52
C ALA A 181 16.51 -0.25 -12.81
N VAL A 182 15.55 0.67 -12.72
CA VAL A 182 15.09 1.51 -13.82
C VAL A 182 15.05 2.97 -13.39
N SER A 183 15.58 3.84 -14.24
CA SER A 183 15.43 5.30 -14.12
C SER A 183 14.78 5.84 -15.38
N VAL A 184 13.81 6.75 -15.21
CA VAL A 184 13.08 7.37 -16.32
C VAL A 184 13.59 8.79 -16.52
N VAL A 185 14.15 9.05 -17.70
CA VAL A 185 14.52 10.38 -18.13
C VAL A 185 13.35 10.98 -18.91
N TYR A 186 12.74 12.02 -18.36
CA TYR A 186 11.66 12.73 -19.06
C TYR A 186 12.24 13.66 -20.11
N THR A 187 11.81 13.48 -21.35
CA THR A 187 12.11 14.37 -22.47
C THR A 187 10.82 14.67 -23.24
N ASN A 188 10.73 15.88 -23.82
CA ASN A 188 9.66 16.23 -24.75
C ASN A 188 10.24 16.65 -26.10
N ASP A 189 9.40 16.72 -27.13
CA ASP A 189 9.82 17.05 -28.48
C ASP A 189 10.47 18.44 -28.58
N GLU A 190 10.10 19.39 -27.70
CA GLU A 190 10.69 20.72 -27.65
C GLU A 190 12.15 20.66 -27.13
N TYR A 191 12.42 19.88 -26.08
CA TYR A 191 13.79 19.67 -25.59
C TYR A 191 14.67 18.97 -26.63
N LEU A 192 14.13 17.96 -27.33
CA LEU A 192 14.85 17.27 -28.40
C LEU A 192 15.19 18.19 -29.57
N ALA A 193 14.28 19.11 -29.91
CA ALA A 193 14.46 20.05 -31.03
C ALA A 193 15.43 21.20 -30.69
N LEU A 194 15.37 21.73 -29.45
CA LEU A 194 16.12 22.91 -29.04
C LEU A 194 17.52 22.60 -28.49
N ALA A 195 17.69 21.45 -27.86
CA ALA A 195 18.94 21.09 -27.20
C ALA A 195 19.19 19.57 -27.17
N PRO A 196 19.43 18.90 -28.31
CA PRO A 196 19.61 17.45 -28.36
C PRO A 196 20.76 16.94 -27.48
N GLY A 197 21.81 17.75 -27.25
CA GLY A 197 22.94 17.39 -26.36
C GLY A 197 22.53 17.28 -24.88
N ILE A 198 21.48 18.00 -24.42
CA ILE A 198 21.00 17.90 -23.04
C ILE A 198 20.41 16.52 -22.77
N VAL A 199 19.77 15.91 -23.73
CA VAL A 199 19.17 14.56 -23.57
C VAL A 199 20.26 13.51 -23.39
N GLU A 200 21.35 13.60 -24.14
CA GLU A 200 22.50 12.71 -24.00
C GLU A 200 23.16 12.87 -22.62
N ASP A 201 23.32 14.12 -22.15
CA ASP A 201 23.85 14.40 -20.81
C ASP A 201 22.94 13.87 -19.69
N LEU A 202 21.60 13.99 -19.83
CA LEU A 202 20.65 13.45 -18.87
C LEU A 202 20.68 11.91 -18.82
N ILE A 203 20.79 11.28 -19.99
CA ILE A 203 20.95 9.81 -20.08
C ILE A 203 22.28 9.38 -19.46
N GLY A 204 23.37 10.11 -19.71
CA GLY A 204 24.68 9.87 -19.12
C GLY A 204 24.62 9.92 -17.59
N LYS A 205 24.05 10.98 -17.02
CA LYS A 205 23.86 11.13 -15.57
C LYS A 205 22.98 10.05 -14.96
N ALA A 206 21.90 9.64 -15.65
CA ALA A 206 21.03 8.57 -15.17
C ALA A 206 21.78 7.23 -15.15
N LYS A 207 22.61 6.94 -16.15
CA LYS A 207 23.48 5.73 -16.18
C LYS A 207 24.51 5.74 -15.06
N GLU A 208 25.16 6.87 -14.79
CA GLU A 208 26.10 7.02 -13.68
C GLU A 208 25.45 6.72 -12.33
N LYS A 209 24.24 7.22 -12.12
CA LYS A 209 23.45 6.98 -10.89
C LYS A 209 22.98 5.52 -10.73
N LEU A 210 22.80 4.78 -11.82
CA LEU A 210 22.43 3.36 -11.79
C LEU A 210 23.65 2.42 -11.71
N ALA A 211 24.88 2.92 -11.85
CA ALA A 211 26.12 2.15 -11.83
C ALA A 211 26.68 1.97 -10.39
N ILE A 212 25.78 1.81 -9.40
CA ILE A 212 26.13 1.61 -7.98
C ILE A 212 26.52 0.16 -7.71
#